data_96563ae8bce8225fae946a33976dba96
#
_entry.id   96563ae8bce8225fae946a33976dba96
#
_cell.length_a   1.000
_cell.length_b   1.000
_cell.length_c   1.000
_cell.angle_alpha   90.00
_cell.angle_beta   90.00
_cell.angle_gamma   90.00
#
_symmetry.space_group_name_H-M   'P 1'
#
loop_
_entity.id
_entity.type
_entity.pdbx_description
1 polymer ?
#
loop_
_entity_poly.entity_id
_entity_poly.type
_entity_poly.pdbx_seq_one_letter_code
_entity_poly.pdbx_strand_id
1 'polypeptide(L)'
;MRELLAVREVIHAFLTADRPEEVYQFALDRMSPLVGATFASVYLVDGASELMRLGGAHNWPQRFRPWLGEARVRLGFGPSGEAASERRTIEVPDVFADDELEDWQEVAAELGFRALIALPLQTGSRVLGAVTFYFADAESFSPEKRSLLRIVADQMAATAEKSLLIEQLRRSNGALVEANAELERQYAAVLQARRLKDEFLANISHELRTPLTAVLGYISILQEGISGPLTDGQRHDLTHVKGASERLLDLIENLIELTTLKRGELDLFIEAVDPRAPLREAVASVAAPGVRVEIRLEEPTTILPKIHSDRKKIFRILVSLLGNAVKFTERGEIVASVALANDRVVYRVQDTGIGISVDAQQYVFDEFRQVDGSATRRYGGSGLGLALAQRLAQLLGGSIELRSTLGEGSTFSVALPLEYESPVELAGDA
;
A
#
# COMPACT_ATOMS: atom_id res chain seq x y z
N MET A 1 40.88 -44.95 -9.31
CA MET A 1 40.45 -44.81 -7.90
C MET A 1 40.89 -43.49 -7.27
N ARG A 2 42.18 -43.06 -7.46
CA ARG A 2 42.67 -41.74 -6.95
C ARG A 2 41.93 -40.54 -7.57
N GLU A 3 41.68 -40.57 -8.86
CA GLU A 3 40.96 -39.49 -9.58
C GLU A 3 39.56 -39.31 -9.09
N LEU A 4 38.77 -40.39 -8.91
CA LEU A 4 37.41 -40.35 -8.41
C LEU A 4 37.31 -39.80 -6.97
N LEU A 5 38.33 -40.15 -6.12
CA LEU A 5 38.39 -39.60 -4.75
C LEU A 5 38.66 -38.11 -4.76
N ALA A 6 39.57 -37.62 -5.60
CA ALA A 6 39.90 -36.20 -5.68
C ALA A 6 38.72 -35.38 -6.25
N VAL A 7 38.05 -35.89 -7.29
CA VAL A 7 36.84 -35.26 -7.82
C VAL A 7 35.75 -35.16 -6.74
N ARG A 8 35.53 -36.23 -5.97
CA ARG A 8 34.58 -36.21 -4.85
C ARG A 8 34.95 -35.19 -3.77
N GLU A 9 36.24 -35.09 -3.40
CA GLU A 9 36.70 -34.10 -2.43
C GLU A 9 36.47 -32.65 -2.94
N VAL A 10 36.78 -32.41 -4.21
CA VAL A 10 36.54 -31.11 -4.85
C VAL A 10 35.03 -30.76 -4.87
N ILE A 11 34.18 -31.70 -5.28
CA ILE A 11 32.74 -31.52 -5.27
C ILE A 11 32.23 -31.24 -3.85
N HIS A 12 32.71 -31.98 -2.85
CA HIS A 12 32.34 -31.76 -1.45
C HIS A 12 32.76 -30.37 -0.96
N ALA A 13 33.95 -29.91 -1.29
CA ALA A 13 34.42 -28.57 -0.97
C ALA A 13 33.52 -27.49 -1.60
N PHE A 14 33.10 -27.67 -2.85
CA PHE A 14 32.16 -26.76 -3.52
C PHE A 14 30.79 -26.68 -2.85
N LEU A 15 30.31 -27.78 -2.30
CA LEU A 15 29.00 -27.81 -1.62
C LEU A 15 29.03 -27.12 -0.24
N THR A 16 30.18 -27.19 0.46
CA THR A 16 30.28 -26.75 1.87
C THR A 16 30.94 -25.40 2.05
N ALA A 17 31.54 -24.82 1.01
CA ALA A 17 32.30 -23.59 1.14
C ALA A 17 31.44 -22.34 1.23
N ASP A 18 31.83 -21.42 2.11
CA ASP A 18 31.24 -20.09 2.27
C ASP A 18 31.88 -19.03 1.35
N ARG A 19 33.16 -19.28 0.92
CA ARG A 19 33.90 -18.35 0.06
C ARG A 19 34.34 -19.03 -1.25
N PRO A 20 33.84 -18.55 -2.39
CA PRO A 20 34.15 -19.17 -3.69
C PRO A 20 35.64 -19.14 -4.05
N GLU A 21 36.34 -18.07 -3.73
CA GLU A 21 37.76 -17.91 -4.07
C GLU A 21 38.64 -19.00 -3.42
N GLU A 22 38.35 -19.36 -2.18
CA GLU A 22 39.07 -20.43 -1.48
C GLU A 22 38.83 -21.80 -2.14
N VAL A 23 37.63 -21.99 -2.66
CA VAL A 23 37.24 -23.24 -3.32
C VAL A 23 37.84 -23.34 -4.72
N TYR A 24 37.90 -22.25 -5.46
CA TYR A 24 38.57 -22.25 -6.78
C TYR A 24 40.05 -22.60 -6.61
N GLN A 25 40.73 -21.98 -5.65
CA GLN A 25 42.12 -22.29 -5.35
C GLN A 25 42.28 -23.77 -4.97
N PHE A 26 41.45 -24.28 -4.06
CA PHE A 26 41.47 -25.69 -3.65
C PHE A 26 41.24 -26.63 -4.84
N ALA A 27 40.26 -26.34 -5.70
CA ALA A 27 39.97 -27.15 -6.88
C ALA A 27 41.15 -27.15 -7.88
N LEU A 28 41.75 -26.00 -8.13
CA LEU A 28 42.92 -25.91 -9.01
C LEU A 28 44.11 -26.72 -8.43
N ASP A 29 44.36 -26.58 -7.13
CA ASP A 29 45.47 -27.28 -6.47
C ASP A 29 45.30 -28.80 -6.47
N ARG A 30 44.07 -29.30 -6.41
CA ARG A 30 43.76 -30.74 -6.44
C ARG A 30 43.66 -31.31 -7.84
N MET A 31 43.11 -30.56 -8.79
CA MET A 31 42.87 -31.08 -10.14
C MET A 31 44.07 -30.95 -11.05
N SER A 32 44.85 -29.88 -10.97
CA SER A 32 45.98 -29.65 -11.86
C SER A 32 46.99 -30.84 -11.87
N PRO A 33 47.44 -31.39 -10.73
CA PRO A 33 48.34 -32.54 -10.74
C PRO A 33 47.71 -33.81 -11.33
N LEU A 34 46.37 -34.00 -11.16
CA LEU A 34 45.67 -35.19 -11.65
C LEU A 34 45.56 -35.24 -13.16
N VAL A 35 45.38 -34.05 -13.78
CA VAL A 35 45.30 -33.93 -15.24
C VAL A 35 46.67 -33.68 -15.88
N GLY A 36 47.76 -33.59 -15.06
CA GLY A 36 49.11 -33.32 -15.52
C GLY A 36 49.36 -31.88 -15.93
N ALA A 37 48.53 -30.95 -15.47
CA ALA A 37 48.72 -29.53 -15.73
C ALA A 37 49.80 -28.94 -14.82
N THR A 38 50.73 -28.18 -15.40
CA THR A 38 51.80 -27.48 -14.67
C THR A 38 51.28 -26.24 -13.95
N PHE A 39 50.39 -25.52 -14.60
CA PHE A 39 49.75 -24.32 -14.08
C PHE A 39 48.23 -24.36 -14.34
N ALA A 40 47.49 -23.58 -13.59
CA ALA A 40 46.07 -23.31 -13.88
C ALA A 40 45.65 -21.94 -13.37
N SER A 41 44.63 -21.38 -13.99
CA SER A 41 44.04 -20.10 -13.57
C SER A 41 42.53 -20.10 -13.77
N VAL A 42 41.81 -19.40 -12.88
CA VAL A 42 40.38 -19.11 -13.00
C VAL A 42 40.19 -17.61 -13.13
N TYR A 43 39.47 -17.21 -14.14
CA TYR A 43 39.03 -15.82 -14.32
C TYR A 43 37.51 -15.73 -14.26
N LEU A 44 37.00 -14.78 -13.51
CA LEU A 44 35.55 -14.53 -13.32
C LEU A 44 35.16 -13.21 -14.00
N VAL A 45 34.05 -13.22 -14.69
CA VAL A 45 33.49 -12.02 -15.34
C VAL A 45 33.09 -11.01 -14.26
N ASP A 46 33.60 -9.79 -14.35
CA ASP A 46 33.14 -8.69 -13.52
C ASP A 46 31.84 -8.13 -14.14
N GLY A 47 30.74 -8.22 -13.39
CA GLY A 47 29.37 -7.97 -13.90
C GLY A 47 29.10 -6.59 -14.49
N ALA A 48 30.04 -5.64 -14.36
CA ALA A 48 29.94 -4.27 -14.88
C ALA A 48 30.88 -4.00 -16.09
N SER A 49 31.77 -4.94 -16.45
CA SER A 49 32.75 -4.72 -17.51
C SER A 49 32.94 -5.95 -18.40
N GLU A 50 33.47 -5.77 -19.61
CA GLU A 50 33.91 -6.84 -20.51
C GLU A 50 35.23 -7.51 -20.02
N LEU A 51 35.62 -7.24 -18.79
CA LEU A 51 36.87 -7.72 -18.21
C LEU A 51 36.60 -8.84 -17.21
N MET A 52 37.53 -9.78 -17.16
CA MET A 52 37.53 -10.85 -16.19
C MET A 52 38.61 -10.60 -15.13
N ARG A 53 38.31 -10.86 -13.87
CA ARG A 53 39.25 -10.78 -12.73
C ARG A 53 39.75 -12.16 -12.36
N LEU A 54 41.00 -12.24 -11.88
CA LEU A 54 41.54 -13.48 -11.37
C LEU A 54 40.76 -13.93 -10.12
N GLY A 55 40.26 -15.17 -10.16
CA GLY A 55 39.57 -15.85 -9.03
C GLY A 55 40.41 -16.88 -8.31
N GLY A 56 41.46 -17.40 -8.97
CA GLY A 56 42.41 -18.38 -8.40
C GLY A 56 43.51 -18.73 -9.37
N ALA A 57 44.69 -19.19 -8.85
CA ALA A 57 45.83 -19.55 -9.67
C ALA A 57 46.64 -20.66 -8.99
N HIS A 58 46.95 -21.76 -9.74
CA HIS A 58 47.75 -22.87 -9.27
C HIS A 58 49.16 -22.76 -9.83
N ASN A 59 50.18 -22.96 -8.96
CA ASN A 59 51.60 -23.11 -9.23
C ASN A 59 52.29 -21.95 -9.98
N TRP A 60 51.60 -20.82 -10.14
CA TRP A 60 52.19 -19.64 -10.79
C TRP A 60 53.30 -19.05 -9.90
N PRO A 61 54.50 -18.76 -10.45
CA PRO A 61 55.58 -18.14 -9.69
C PRO A 61 55.18 -16.81 -9.10
N GLN A 62 55.67 -16.47 -7.91
CA GLN A 62 55.28 -15.23 -7.20
C GLN A 62 55.53 -13.96 -8.03
N ARG A 63 56.53 -13.93 -8.88
CA ARG A 63 56.86 -12.80 -9.77
C ARG A 63 55.79 -12.53 -10.81
N PHE A 64 54.98 -13.53 -11.22
CA PHE A 64 53.89 -13.40 -12.18
C PHE A 64 52.51 -13.13 -11.54
N ARG A 65 52.39 -13.30 -10.20
CA ARG A 65 51.08 -13.05 -9.51
C ARG A 65 50.58 -11.64 -9.64
N PRO A 66 51.41 -10.57 -9.54
CA PRO A 66 50.94 -9.21 -9.85
C PRO A 66 50.43 -9.06 -11.27
N TRP A 67 51.19 -9.62 -12.22
CA TRP A 67 50.82 -9.59 -13.64
C TRP A 67 49.50 -10.33 -13.90
N LEU A 68 49.30 -11.52 -13.36
CA LEU A 68 48.02 -12.26 -13.42
C LEU A 68 46.87 -11.48 -12.80
N GLY A 69 47.08 -10.81 -11.68
CA GLY A 69 46.06 -10.00 -10.99
C GLY A 69 45.77 -8.71 -11.71
N GLU A 70 46.75 -8.10 -12.35
CA GLU A 70 46.63 -6.88 -13.13
C GLU A 70 46.23 -7.13 -14.58
N ALA A 71 46.59 -8.32 -15.14
CA ALA A 71 46.17 -8.76 -16.46
C ALA A 71 44.65 -8.92 -16.50
N ARG A 72 43.99 -7.88 -16.92
CA ARG A 72 42.57 -7.91 -17.18
C ARG A 72 42.30 -8.69 -18.44
N VAL A 73 41.98 -9.97 -18.29
CA VAL A 73 41.61 -10.83 -19.42
C VAL A 73 40.30 -10.28 -19.96
N ARG A 74 40.31 -9.85 -21.23
CA ARG A 74 39.10 -9.31 -21.90
C ARG A 74 38.31 -10.46 -22.52
N LEU A 75 36.98 -10.40 -22.39
CA LEU A 75 36.08 -11.34 -23.10
C LEU A 75 36.35 -11.29 -24.61
N GLY A 76 36.50 -12.48 -25.22
CA GLY A 76 36.79 -12.64 -26.63
C GLY A 76 38.26 -12.48 -27.01
N PHE A 77 39.19 -12.29 -26.06
CA PHE A 77 40.63 -12.17 -26.32
C PHE A 77 41.42 -13.25 -25.61
N GLY A 78 42.23 -13.96 -26.39
CA GLY A 78 43.01 -15.09 -25.94
C GLY A 78 42.16 -16.27 -25.46
N PRO A 79 42.78 -17.45 -25.16
CA PRO A 79 42.03 -18.70 -24.94
C PRO A 79 40.99 -18.63 -23.82
N SER A 80 41.31 -17.97 -22.70
CA SER A 80 40.36 -17.79 -21.58
C SER A 80 39.20 -16.87 -21.95
N GLY A 81 39.50 -15.76 -22.63
CA GLY A 81 38.49 -14.79 -23.06
C GLY A 81 37.54 -15.33 -24.13
N GLU A 82 38.10 -16.08 -25.09
CA GLU A 82 37.34 -16.78 -26.13
C GLU A 82 36.47 -17.89 -25.54
N ALA A 83 37.02 -18.75 -24.66
CA ALA A 83 36.22 -19.78 -24.01
C ALA A 83 34.99 -19.19 -23.30
N ALA A 84 35.14 -18.08 -22.60
CA ALA A 84 34.04 -17.38 -21.95
C ALA A 84 33.06 -16.75 -22.95
N SER A 85 33.57 -16.09 -24.00
CA SER A 85 32.75 -15.40 -25.01
C SER A 85 31.98 -16.37 -25.89
N GLU A 86 32.65 -17.38 -26.43
CA GLU A 86 32.09 -18.35 -27.37
C GLU A 86 31.38 -19.53 -26.68
N ARG A 87 31.47 -19.62 -25.36
CA ARG A 87 30.84 -20.67 -24.54
C ARG A 87 31.23 -22.08 -24.95
N ARG A 88 32.44 -22.22 -25.44
CA ARG A 88 33.03 -23.53 -25.84
C ARG A 88 34.42 -23.70 -25.28
N THR A 89 34.84 -24.95 -25.21
CA THR A 89 36.22 -25.28 -24.85
C THR A 89 37.16 -24.83 -25.96
N ILE A 90 38.23 -24.12 -25.61
CA ILE A 90 39.32 -23.73 -26.49
C ILE A 90 40.54 -24.64 -26.16
N GLU A 91 41.04 -25.35 -27.15
CA GLU A 91 42.18 -26.23 -27.04
C GLU A 91 43.31 -25.67 -27.90
N VAL A 92 44.48 -25.49 -27.27
CA VAL A 92 45.71 -25.09 -27.93
C VAL A 92 46.74 -26.17 -27.70
N PRO A 93 46.89 -27.11 -28.65
CA PRO A 93 47.82 -28.24 -28.52
C PRO A 93 49.29 -27.80 -28.45
N ASP A 94 49.66 -26.71 -29.12
CA ASP A 94 50.99 -26.13 -29.08
C ASP A 94 50.92 -24.60 -29.29
N VAL A 95 51.23 -23.85 -28.25
CA VAL A 95 51.21 -22.37 -28.27
C VAL A 95 52.19 -21.78 -29.30
N PHE A 96 53.30 -22.48 -29.53
CA PHE A 96 54.34 -22.03 -30.50
C PHE A 96 54.01 -22.34 -31.95
N ALA A 97 52.97 -23.13 -32.21
CA ALA A 97 52.47 -23.43 -33.53
C ALA A 97 51.24 -22.58 -33.90
N ASP A 98 50.77 -21.73 -32.99
CA ASP A 98 49.59 -20.89 -33.14
C ASP A 98 50.00 -19.42 -33.26
N ASP A 99 49.91 -18.88 -34.50
CA ASP A 99 50.29 -17.49 -34.81
C ASP A 99 49.39 -16.45 -34.10
N GLU A 100 48.17 -16.80 -33.71
CA GLU A 100 47.24 -15.91 -32.99
C GLU A 100 47.65 -15.70 -31.53
N LEU A 101 48.57 -16.52 -31.02
CA LEU A 101 49.06 -16.50 -29.63
C LEU A 101 50.49 -15.97 -29.50
N GLU A 102 50.99 -15.17 -30.48
CA GLU A 102 52.35 -14.63 -30.49
C GLU A 102 52.68 -13.91 -29.16
N ASP A 103 51.75 -13.10 -28.63
CA ASP A 103 51.88 -12.37 -27.35
C ASP A 103 52.04 -13.33 -26.13
N TRP A 104 51.59 -14.59 -26.24
CA TRP A 104 51.65 -15.59 -25.19
C TRP A 104 52.91 -16.47 -25.28
N GLN A 105 53.56 -16.50 -26.43
CA GLN A 105 54.74 -17.37 -26.63
C GLN A 105 55.92 -16.98 -25.73
N GLU A 106 56.12 -15.70 -25.46
CA GLU A 106 57.18 -15.22 -24.56
C GLU A 106 56.92 -15.70 -23.12
N VAL A 107 55.68 -15.55 -22.64
CA VAL A 107 55.25 -16.02 -21.31
C VAL A 107 55.29 -17.53 -21.22
N ALA A 108 54.90 -18.24 -22.28
CA ALA A 108 54.94 -19.69 -22.38
C ALA A 108 56.38 -20.23 -22.30
N ALA A 109 57.33 -19.59 -23.02
CA ALA A 109 58.75 -19.93 -22.99
C ALA A 109 59.37 -19.71 -21.61
N GLU A 110 59.04 -18.60 -20.94
CA GLU A 110 59.57 -18.26 -19.60
C GLU A 110 59.04 -19.21 -18.50
N LEU A 111 57.74 -19.57 -18.58
CA LEU A 111 57.08 -20.46 -17.62
C LEU A 111 57.29 -21.94 -17.93
N GLY A 112 57.64 -22.28 -19.15
CA GLY A 112 57.86 -23.66 -19.58
C GLY A 112 56.58 -24.44 -19.83
N PHE A 113 55.50 -23.80 -20.28
CA PHE A 113 54.32 -24.50 -20.79
C PHE A 113 54.25 -24.45 -22.31
N ARG A 114 53.58 -25.43 -22.92
CA ARG A 114 53.47 -25.53 -24.37
C ARG A 114 52.04 -25.74 -24.86
N ALA A 115 51.22 -26.42 -24.10
CA ALA A 115 49.81 -26.62 -24.44
C ALA A 115 48.89 -26.02 -23.39
N LEU A 116 47.67 -25.65 -23.75
CA LEU A 116 46.65 -25.22 -22.81
C LEU A 116 45.25 -25.65 -23.25
N ILE A 117 44.33 -25.72 -22.28
CA ILE A 117 42.90 -25.91 -22.51
C ILE A 117 42.13 -24.93 -21.62
N ALA A 118 41.30 -24.14 -22.23
CA ALA A 118 40.40 -23.19 -21.55
C ALA A 118 38.94 -23.66 -21.65
N LEU A 119 38.28 -23.74 -20.50
CA LEU A 119 36.87 -24.16 -20.40
C LEU A 119 36.01 -23.02 -19.85
N PRO A 120 34.84 -22.77 -20.45
CA PRO A 120 33.93 -21.76 -19.91
C PRO A 120 33.34 -22.19 -18.58
N LEU A 121 33.25 -21.27 -17.66
CA LEU A 121 32.45 -21.42 -16.44
C LEU A 121 31.05 -20.83 -16.73
N GLN A 122 30.09 -21.71 -17.01
CA GLN A 122 28.75 -21.30 -17.41
C GLN A 122 27.68 -22.12 -16.74
N THR A 123 26.53 -21.47 -16.47
CA THR A 123 25.31 -22.12 -15.99
C THR A 123 24.13 -21.64 -16.84
N GLY A 124 23.43 -22.59 -17.49
CA GLY A 124 22.33 -22.25 -18.39
C GLY A 124 22.76 -21.27 -19.49
N SER A 125 22.22 -20.05 -19.45
CA SER A 125 22.51 -19.00 -20.45
C SER A 125 23.59 -18.01 -20.01
N ARG A 126 24.08 -18.08 -18.77
CA ARG A 126 25.03 -17.10 -18.21
C ARG A 126 26.45 -17.65 -18.18
N VAL A 127 27.38 -16.85 -18.65
CA VAL A 127 28.82 -17.09 -18.49
C VAL A 127 29.31 -16.35 -17.26
N LEU A 128 30.02 -17.06 -16.40
CA LEU A 128 30.57 -16.57 -15.13
C LEU A 128 32.06 -16.35 -15.18
N GLY A 129 32.73 -16.96 -16.18
CA GLY A 129 34.19 -16.86 -16.33
C GLY A 129 34.77 -17.97 -17.20
N ALA A 130 36.06 -18.26 -17.01
CA ALA A 130 36.76 -19.38 -17.62
C ALA A 130 37.80 -19.94 -16.65
N VAL A 131 38.08 -21.26 -16.79
CA VAL A 131 39.21 -21.94 -16.15
C VAL A 131 40.15 -22.41 -17.23
N THR A 132 41.45 -22.17 -17.06
CA THR A 132 42.47 -22.58 -18.02
C THR A 132 43.55 -23.41 -17.34
N PHE A 133 43.88 -24.54 -17.95
CA PHE A 133 44.96 -25.47 -17.52
C PHE A 133 46.08 -25.44 -18.55
N TYR A 134 47.32 -25.36 -18.07
CA TYR A 134 48.53 -25.23 -18.89
C TYR A 134 49.44 -26.45 -18.68
N PHE A 135 50.01 -26.97 -19.77
CA PHE A 135 50.80 -28.22 -19.79
C PHE A 135 52.19 -27.93 -20.35
N ALA A 136 53.21 -28.64 -19.78
CA ALA A 136 54.62 -28.46 -20.16
C ALA A 136 54.92 -28.91 -21.61
N ASP A 137 54.29 -29.96 -22.08
CA ASP A 137 54.50 -30.53 -23.39
C ASP A 137 53.33 -30.25 -24.33
N ALA A 138 53.60 -30.27 -25.66
CA ALA A 138 52.51 -30.25 -26.65
C ALA A 138 51.58 -31.45 -26.44
N GLU A 139 50.30 -31.24 -26.38
CA GLU A 139 49.38 -32.26 -25.97
C GLU A 139 48.11 -32.31 -26.83
N SER A 140 47.70 -33.51 -27.25
CA SER A 140 46.36 -33.77 -27.73
C SER A 140 45.48 -34.29 -26.57
N PHE A 141 44.42 -33.58 -26.23
CA PHE A 141 43.58 -33.91 -25.06
C PHE A 141 42.71 -35.14 -25.33
N SER A 142 42.83 -36.16 -24.46
CA SER A 142 41.98 -37.36 -24.56
C SER A 142 40.54 -37.05 -24.20
N PRO A 143 39.54 -37.83 -24.69
CA PRO A 143 38.13 -37.67 -24.32
C PRO A 143 37.88 -37.75 -22.80
N GLU A 144 38.64 -38.60 -22.11
CA GLU A 144 38.55 -38.78 -20.66
C GLU A 144 39.03 -37.52 -19.93
N LYS A 145 40.16 -36.92 -20.36
CA LYS A 145 40.72 -35.69 -19.80
C LYS A 145 39.74 -34.51 -20.03
N ARG A 146 39.19 -34.37 -21.23
CA ARG A 146 38.19 -33.38 -21.55
C ARG A 146 36.94 -33.49 -20.64
N SER A 147 36.44 -34.73 -20.45
CA SER A 147 35.28 -35.00 -19.61
C SER A 147 35.53 -34.61 -18.16
N LEU A 148 36.69 -34.97 -17.62
CA LEU A 148 37.07 -34.64 -16.26
C LEU A 148 37.19 -33.14 -16.03
N LEU A 149 37.88 -32.43 -16.91
CA LEU A 149 38.03 -30.98 -16.84
C LEU A 149 36.69 -30.24 -16.96
N ARG A 150 35.79 -30.74 -17.82
CA ARG A 150 34.44 -30.20 -17.95
C ARG A 150 33.62 -30.32 -16.67
N ILE A 151 33.66 -31.51 -16.02
CA ILE A 151 32.98 -31.72 -14.75
C ILE A 151 33.46 -30.70 -13.70
N VAL A 152 34.78 -30.46 -13.64
CA VAL A 152 35.35 -29.48 -12.70
C VAL A 152 34.90 -28.06 -13.05
N ALA A 153 34.93 -27.67 -14.32
CA ALA A 153 34.49 -26.37 -14.78
C ALA A 153 32.99 -26.12 -14.46
N ASP A 154 32.13 -27.13 -14.70
CA ASP A 154 30.70 -27.06 -14.38
C ASP A 154 30.45 -26.89 -12.87
N GLN A 155 31.21 -27.59 -12.01
CA GLN A 155 31.10 -27.41 -10.56
C GLN A 155 31.61 -26.05 -10.08
N MET A 156 32.70 -25.54 -10.67
CA MET A 156 33.17 -24.18 -10.42
C MET A 156 32.11 -23.13 -10.81
N ALA A 157 31.50 -23.31 -11.97
CA ALA A 157 30.43 -22.43 -12.45
C ALA A 157 29.21 -22.42 -11.51
N ALA A 158 28.75 -23.62 -11.11
CA ALA A 158 27.63 -23.74 -10.16
C ALA A 158 27.91 -23.04 -8.81
N THR A 159 29.15 -23.14 -8.33
CA THR A 159 29.55 -22.48 -7.08
C THR A 159 29.64 -20.97 -7.23
N ALA A 160 30.16 -20.47 -8.36
CA ALA A 160 30.17 -19.04 -8.67
C ALA A 160 28.74 -18.46 -8.69
N GLU A 161 27.82 -19.15 -9.35
CA GLU A 161 26.41 -18.74 -9.42
C GLU A 161 25.74 -18.74 -8.05
N LYS A 162 25.91 -19.84 -7.29
CA LYS A 162 25.39 -19.94 -5.91
C LYS A 162 25.83 -18.74 -5.06
N SER A 163 27.09 -18.37 -5.11
CA SER A 163 27.64 -17.27 -4.32
C SER A 163 27.09 -15.92 -4.73
N LEU A 164 26.94 -15.66 -6.03
CA LEU A 164 26.30 -14.44 -6.54
C LEU A 164 24.84 -14.35 -6.09
N LEU A 165 24.09 -15.44 -6.15
CA LEU A 165 22.70 -15.49 -5.72
C LEU A 165 22.55 -15.27 -4.21
N ILE A 166 23.43 -15.87 -3.39
CA ILE A 166 23.44 -15.67 -1.94
C ILE A 166 23.73 -14.20 -1.61
N GLU A 167 24.68 -13.58 -2.27
CA GLU A 167 25.01 -12.16 -2.05
C GLU A 167 23.84 -11.24 -2.45
N GLN A 168 23.21 -11.50 -3.60
CA GLN A 168 22.01 -10.77 -4.03
C GLN A 168 20.85 -10.93 -3.05
N LEU A 169 20.63 -12.16 -2.58
CA LEU A 169 19.59 -12.46 -1.60
C LEU A 169 19.84 -11.74 -0.27
N ARG A 170 21.08 -11.73 0.22
CA ARG A 170 21.45 -11.01 1.46
C ARG A 170 21.21 -9.51 1.33
N ARG A 171 21.62 -8.91 0.21
CA ARG A 171 21.38 -7.47 -0.05
C ARG A 171 19.90 -7.14 -0.13
N SER A 172 19.13 -7.95 -0.86
CA SER A 172 17.68 -7.76 -0.98
C SER A 172 16.96 -7.91 0.37
N ASN A 173 17.36 -8.92 1.15
CA ASN A 173 16.77 -9.13 2.48
C ASN A 173 17.12 -7.99 3.44
N GLY A 174 18.35 -7.49 3.42
CA GLY A 174 18.75 -6.31 4.20
C GLY A 174 17.90 -5.09 3.87
N ALA A 175 17.73 -4.77 2.57
CA ALA A 175 16.90 -3.65 2.12
C ALA A 175 15.42 -3.81 2.52
N LEU A 176 14.89 -5.05 2.45
CA LEU A 176 13.52 -5.36 2.90
C LEU A 176 13.33 -5.13 4.40
N VAL A 177 14.27 -5.56 5.23
CA VAL A 177 14.22 -5.37 6.69
C VAL A 177 14.24 -3.88 7.04
N GLU A 178 15.10 -3.10 6.40
CA GLU A 178 15.15 -1.65 6.60
C GLU A 178 13.86 -0.95 6.15
N ALA A 179 13.32 -1.32 4.98
CA ALA A 179 12.07 -0.75 4.48
C ALA A 179 10.87 -1.08 5.39
N ASN A 180 10.79 -2.32 5.90
CA ASN A 180 9.74 -2.71 6.84
C ASN A 180 9.85 -1.94 8.17
N ALA A 181 11.05 -1.78 8.71
CA ALA A 181 11.23 -1.01 9.95
C ALA A 181 10.87 0.47 9.79
N GLU A 182 11.11 1.06 8.62
CA GLU A 182 10.70 2.43 8.31
C GLU A 182 9.16 2.53 8.16
N LEU A 183 8.55 1.57 7.46
CA LEU A 183 7.10 1.52 7.29
C LEU A 183 6.37 1.39 8.64
N GLU A 184 6.87 0.54 9.55
CA GLU A 184 6.31 0.40 10.90
C GLU A 184 6.39 1.71 11.70
N ARG A 185 7.51 2.44 11.61
CA ARG A 185 7.66 3.76 12.26
C ARG A 185 6.66 4.78 11.72
N GLN A 186 6.51 4.85 10.40
CA GLN A 186 5.55 5.77 9.77
C GLN A 186 4.11 5.40 10.13
N TYR A 187 3.78 4.12 10.13
CA TYR A 187 2.46 3.66 10.53
C TYR A 187 2.14 3.99 11.99
N ALA A 188 3.07 3.77 12.92
CA ALA A 188 2.91 4.14 14.31
C ALA A 188 2.71 5.65 14.50
N ALA A 189 3.48 6.49 13.78
CA ALA A 189 3.33 7.95 13.82
C ALA A 189 1.96 8.41 13.31
N VAL A 190 1.46 7.82 12.21
CA VAL A 190 0.12 8.13 11.67
C VAL A 190 -0.99 7.74 12.67
N LEU A 191 -0.89 6.57 13.29
CA LEU A 191 -1.85 6.14 14.33
C LEU A 191 -1.85 7.07 15.54
N GLN A 192 -0.68 7.50 15.98
CA GLN A 192 -0.55 8.43 17.10
C GLN A 192 -1.14 9.80 16.75
N ALA A 193 -0.83 10.34 15.58
CA ALA A 193 -1.40 11.62 15.12
C ALA A 193 -2.93 11.56 15.00
N ARG A 194 -3.47 10.43 14.53
CA ARG A 194 -4.92 10.20 14.44
C ARG A 194 -5.56 10.19 15.83
N ARG A 195 -4.99 9.46 16.81
CA ARG A 195 -5.50 9.44 18.20
C ARG A 195 -5.50 10.83 18.83
N LEU A 196 -4.37 11.55 18.74
CA LEU A 196 -4.26 12.92 19.27
C LEU A 196 -5.29 13.87 18.65
N LYS A 197 -5.51 13.77 17.32
CA LYS A 197 -6.56 14.54 16.63
C LYS A 197 -7.94 14.25 17.18
N ASP A 198 -8.27 12.98 17.38
CA ASP A 198 -9.59 12.56 17.85
C ASP A 198 -9.83 12.98 19.32
N GLU A 199 -8.82 12.82 20.20
CA GLU A 199 -8.89 13.32 21.59
C GLU A 199 -9.03 14.83 21.67
N PHE A 200 -8.27 15.57 20.84
CA PHE A 200 -8.37 17.01 20.75
C PHE A 200 -9.78 17.46 20.37
N LEU A 201 -10.39 16.86 19.35
CA LEU A 201 -11.74 17.19 18.89
C LEU A 201 -12.80 16.91 19.97
N ALA A 202 -12.70 15.79 20.69
CA ALA A 202 -13.61 15.46 21.77
C ALA A 202 -13.51 16.44 22.96
N ASN A 203 -12.29 16.78 23.39
CA ASN A 203 -12.06 17.69 24.50
C ASN A 203 -12.54 19.11 24.18
N ILE A 204 -12.17 19.66 23.01
CA ILE A 204 -12.62 21.00 22.58
C ILE A 204 -14.14 21.06 22.52
N SER A 205 -14.78 20.01 22.04
CA SER A 205 -16.23 19.99 21.92
C SER A 205 -16.94 20.07 23.27
N HIS A 206 -16.42 19.39 24.28
CA HIS A 206 -16.94 19.52 25.66
C HIS A 206 -16.70 20.92 26.25
N GLU A 207 -15.52 21.47 26.03
CA GLU A 207 -15.16 22.81 26.54
C GLU A 207 -15.91 23.95 25.82
N LEU A 208 -16.32 23.75 24.56
CA LEU A 208 -17.14 24.73 23.85
C LEU A 208 -18.61 24.61 24.18
N ARG A 209 -19.16 23.42 24.46
CA ARG A 209 -20.58 23.21 24.82
C ARG A 209 -20.95 23.96 26.09
N THR A 210 -20.11 23.88 27.14
CA THR A 210 -20.41 24.48 28.45
C THR A 210 -20.66 26.00 28.38
N PRO A 211 -19.76 26.84 27.85
CA PRO A 211 -20.00 28.27 27.77
C PRO A 211 -21.17 28.63 26.82
N LEU A 212 -21.34 27.84 25.76
CA LEU A 212 -22.42 28.12 24.79
C LEU A 212 -23.78 27.83 25.37
N THR A 213 -23.94 26.78 26.17
CA THR A 213 -25.15 26.45 26.92
C THR A 213 -25.50 27.60 27.91
N ALA A 214 -24.47 28.16 28.59
CA ALA A 214 -24.65 29.31 29.45
C ALA A 214 -25.14 30.55 28.69
N VAL A 215 -24.55 30.83 27.52
CA VAL A 215 -25.00 31.95 26.63
C VAL A 215 -26.46 31.79 26.22
N LEU A 216 -26.83 30.59 25.78
CA LEU A 216 -28.24 30.31 25.41
C LEU A 216 -29.17 30.44 26.59
N GLY A 217 -28.77 30.03 27.80
CA GLY A 217 -29.53 30.23 29.03
C GLY A 217 -29.76 31.67 29.37
N TYR A 218 -28.73 32.52 29.29
CA TYR A 218 -28.89 33.98 29.50
C TYR A 218 -29.77 34.64 28.45
N ILE A 219 -29.65 34.26 27.19
CA ILE A 219 -30.53 34.77 26.10
C ILE A 219 -31.99 34.39 26.38
N SER A 220 -32.29 33.19 26.83
CA SER A 220 -33.62 32.75 27.18
C SER A 220 -34.20 33.55 28.34
N ILE A 221 -33.42 33.78 29.42
CA ILE A 221 -33.82 34.61 30.56
C ILE A 221 -34.18 36.05 30.13
N LEU A 222 -33.37 36.62 29.23
CA LEU A 222 -33.62 37.96 28.69
C LEU A 222 -34.86 37.99 27.81
N GLN A 223 -35.07 37.01 26.93
CA GLN A 223 -36.24 36.93 26.05
C GLN A 223 -37.56 36.69 26.80
N GLU A 224 -37.51 35.99 27.94
CA GLU A 224 -38.66 35.79 28.83
C GLU A 224 -39.00 37.04 29.67
N GLY A 225 -38.18 38.09 29.59
CA GLY A 225 -38.43 39.36 30.28
C GLY A 225 -38.14 39.33 31.78
N ILE A 226 -37.47 38.28 32.30
CA ILE A 226 -37.15 38.16 33.73
C ILE A 226 -36.28 39.33 34.20
N SER A 227 -35.38 39.80 33.33
CA SER A 227 -34.46 40.93 33.62
C SER A 227 -35.07 42.32 33.23
N GLY A 228 -36.33 42.34 32.87
CA GLY A 228 -37.06 43.55 32.44
C GLY A 228 -37.50 43.49 30.97
N PRO A 229 -38.37 44.42 30.51
CA PRO A 229 -38.88 44.42 29.14
C PRO A 229 -37.78 44.75 28.12
N LEU A 230 -37.77 44.04 27.01
CA LEU A 230 -36.88 44.29 25.89
C LEU A 230 -37.51 45.24 24.87
N THR A 231 -36.72 46.12 24.28
CA THR A 231 -37.14 46.85 23.07
C THR A 231 -37.20 45.92 21.86
N ASP A 232 -37.92 46.30 20.80
CA ASP A 232 -38.01 45.47 19.58
C ASP A 232 -36.63 45.24 18.94
N GLY A 233 -35.74 46.26 18.95
CA GLY A 233 -34.37 46.11 18.47
C GLY A 233 -33.57 45.08 19.28
N GLN A 234 -33.67 45.14 20.62
CA GLN A 234 -32.98 44.16 21.49
C GLN A 234 -33.49 42.73 21.31
N ARG A 235 -34.83 42.61 21.13
CA ARG A 235 -35.45 41.29 20.85
C ARG A 235 -34.96 40.73 19.51
N HIS A 236 -34.85 41.60 18.51
CA HIS A 236 -34.33 41.22 17.19
C HIS A 236 -32.86 40.74 17.30
N ASP A 237 -31.99 41.50 17.94
CA ASP A 237 -30.58 41.17 18.11
C ASP A 237 -30.38 39.86 18.91
N LEU A 238 -31.14 39.72 20.02
CA LEU A 238 -31.09 38.48 20.80
C LEU A 238 -31.55 37.25 20.01
N THR A 239 -32.51 37.41 19.10
CA THR A 239 -32.93 36.31 18.22
C THR A 239 -31.82 35.90 17.25
N HIS A 240 -31.07 36.86 16.73
CA HIS A 240 -29.91 36.59 15.87
C HIS A 240 -28.77 35.91 16.63
N VAL A 241 -28.45 36.38 17.85
CA VAL A 241 -27.41 35.77 18.70
C VAL A 241 -27.81 34.36 19.11
N LYS A 242 -29.10 34.15 19.49
CA LYS A 242 -29.64 32.82 19.80
C LYS A 242 -29.43 31.85 18.63
N GLY A 243 -29.87 32.21 17.43
CA GLY A 243 -29.77 31.39 16.26
C GLY A 243 -28.31 31.11 15.85
N ALA A 244 -27.38 32.05 16.07
CA ALA A 244 -25.95 31.81 15.84
C ALA A 244 -25.38 30.84 16.87
N SER A 245 -25.77 30.95 18.13
CA SER A 245 -25.35 30.08 19.23
C SER A 245 -25.86 28.65 19.06
N GLU A 246 -27.15 28.50 18.68
CA GLU A 246 -27.76 27.19 18.38
C GLU A 246 -27.02 26.49 17.21
N ARG A 247 -26.75 27.22 16.12
CA ARG A 247 -25.96 26.66 14.98
C ARG A 247 -24.56 26.20 15.39
N LEU A 248 -23.90 26.94 16.27
CA LEU A 248 -22.58 26.56 16.77
C LEU A 248 -22.66 25.30 17.64
N LEU A 249 -23.69 25.20 18.48
CA LEU A 249 -23.91 24.00 19.30
C LEU A 249 -24.17 22.77 18.43
N ASP A 250 -25.03 22.87 17.43
CA ASP A 250 -25.31 21.81 16.47
C ASP A 250 -24.05 21.35 15.73
N LEU A 251 -23.16 22.28 15.36
CA LEU A 251 -21.89 21.98 14.72
C LEU A 251 -20.99 21.17 15.64
N ILE A 252 -20.87 21.59 16.90
CA ILE A 252 -20.07 20.90 17.92
C ILE A 252 -20.62 19.49 18.18
N GLU A 253 -21.95 19.34 18.31
CA GLU A 253 -22.59 18.05 18.54
C GLU A 253 -22.39 17.09 17.36
N ASN A 254 -22.54 17.58 16.13
CA ASN A 254 -22.28 16.79 14.94
C ASN A 254 -20.81 16.33 14.86
N LEU A 255 -19.88 17.17 15.26
CA LEU A 255 -18.44 16.84 15.28
C LEU A 255 -18.13 15.76 16.33
N ILE A 256 -18.71 15.88 17.54
CA ILE A 256 -18.56 14.85 18.60
C ILE A 256 -19.11 13.51 18.10
N GLU A 257 -20.35 13.53 17.58
CA GLU A 257 -21.01 12.30 17.15
C GLU A 257 -20.23 11.61 16.02
N LEU A 258 -19.70 12.38 15.05
CA LEU A 258 -18.82 11.84 14.01
C LEU A 258 -17.51 11.25 14.56
N THR A 259 -16.89 11.92 15.53
CA THR A 259 -15.63 11.42 16.11
C THR A 259 -15.87 10.14 16.93
N THR A 260 -16.97 10.07 17.68
CA THR A 260 -17.36 8.87 18.46
C THR A 260 -17.71 7.70 17.52
N LEU A 261 -18.40 7.97 16.42
CA LEU A 261 -18.69 6.99 15.37
C LEU A 261 -17.41 6.41 14.74
N LYS A 262 -16.42 7.27 14.45
CA LYS A 262 -15.13 6.84 13.90
C LYS A 262 -14.30 5.97 14.82
N ARG A 263 -14.50 6.11 16.14
CA ARG A 263 -13.86 5.26 17.16
C ARG A 263 -14.55 3.91 17.32
N GLY A 264 -15.77 3.76 16.81
CA GLY A 264 -16.60 2.58 17.08
C GLY A 264 -17.13 2.53 18.52
N GLU A 265 -17.13 3.68 19.22
CA GLU A 265 -17.53 3.82 20.63
C GLU A 265 -19.00 4.25 20.77
N LEU A 266 -19.76 4.30 19.67
CA LEU A 266 -21.15 4.70 19.72
C LEU A 266 -22.04 3.52 20.09
N ASP A 267 -22.59 3.55 21.29
CA ASP A 267 -23.57 2.56 21.72
C ASP A 267 -24.89 2.72 20.98
N LEU A 268 -25.41 1.61 20.45
CA LEU A 268 -26.71 1.53 19.83
C LEU A 268 -27.73 0.99 20.84
N PHE A 269 -28.87 1.65 20.90
CA PHE A 269 -30.02 1.19 21.69
C PHE A 269 -31.06 0.58 20.76
N ILE A 270 -30.92 -0.72 20.51
CA ILE A 270 -31.80 -1.46 19.60
C ILE A 270 -33.11 -1.80 20.29
N GLU A 271 -34.22 -1.31 19.74
CA GLU A 271 -35.59 -1.53 20.19
C GLU A 271 -36.54 -1.80 19.02
N ALA A 272 -37.74 -2.31 19.33
CA ALA A 272 -38.79 -2.52 18.33
C ALA A 272 -39.48 -1.19 17.98
N VAL A 273 -39.12 -0.60 16.85
CA VAL A 273 -39.57 0.74 16.41
C VAL A 273 -40.69 0.63 15.36
N ASP A 274 -41.78 1.35 15.53
CA ASP A 274 -42.74 1.64 14.43
C ASP A 274 -42.05 2.65 13.48
N PRO A 275 -41.78 2.31 12.21
CA PRO A 275 -41.05 3.18 11.31
C PRO A 275 -41.69 4.57 11.08
N ARG A 276 -43.01 4.69 11.30
CA ARG A 276 -43.74 5.97 11.13
C ARG A 276 -43.43 6.95 12.27
N ALA A 277 -43.12 6.43 13.48
CA ALA A 277 -42.93 7.28 14.65
C ALA A 277 -41.75 8.26 14.53
N PRO A 278 -40.52 7.85 14.21
CA PRO A 278 -39.40 8.76 14.04
C PRO A 278 -39.61 9.73 12.86
N LEU A 279 -40.34 9.35 11.81
CA LEU A 279 -40.62 10.24 10.68
C LEU A 279 -41.59 11.36 11.07
N ARG A 280 -42.69 11.02 11.76
CA ARG A 280 -43.64 12.00 12.26
C ARG A 280 -42.98 12.99 13.22
N GLU A 281 -42.17 12.49 14.12
CA GLU A 281 -41.43 13.28 15.10
C GLU A 281 -40.44 14.24 14.41
N ALA A 282 -39.68 13.74 13.41
CA ALA A 282 -38.76 14.55 12.63
C ALA A 282 -39.45 15.65 11.82
N VAL A 283 -40.57 15.34 11.16
CA VAL A 283 -41.39 16.34 10.44
C VAL A 283 -41.89 17.39 11.41
N ALA A 284 -42.45 17.01 12.57
CA ALA A 284 -42.93 17.94 13.58
C ALA A 284 -41.82 18.85 14.13
N SER A 285 -40.59 18.35 14.26
CA SER A 285 -39.45 19.11 14.79
C SER A 285 -38.95 20.19 13.81
N VAL A 286 -39.04 19.95 12.50
CA VAL A 286 -38.61 20.91 11.46
C VAL A 286 -39.73 21.84 10.98
N ALA A 287 -40.99 21.49 11.21
CA ALA A 287 -42.16 22.31 10.87
C ALA A 287 -42.39 23.45 11.91
N ALA A 288 -41.32 24.20 12.23
CA ALA A 288 -41.42 25.31 13.21
C ALA A 288 -42.12 26.54 12.64
N PRO A 289 -42.69 27.43 13.51
CA PRO A 289 -43.27 28.70 13.06
C PRO A 289 -42.23 29.54 12.31
N GLY A 290 -42.53 29.87 11.05
CA GLY A 290 -41.64 30.65 10.18
C GLY A 290 -41.07 29.88 8.98
N VAL A 291 -41.27 28.57 8.91
CA VAL A 291 -40.97 27.78 7.70
C VAL A 291 -42.01 28.16 6.62
N ARG A 292 -41.51 28.62 5.45
CA ARG A 292 -42.33 29.12 4.34
C ARG A 292 -42.71 28.02 3.34
N VAL A 293 -42.25 26.82 3.54
CA VAL A 293 -42.41 25.69 2.61
C VAL A 293 -43.35 24.68 3.23
N GLU A 294 -44.28 24.17 2.43
CA GLU A 294 -45.21 23.13 2.86
C GLU A 294 -44.47 21.80 3.03
N ILE A 295 -44.59 21.17 4.21
CA ILE A 295 -44.03 19.83 4.47
C ILE A 295 -45.20 18.86 4.53
N ARG A 296 -45.29 17.99 3.54
CA ARG A 296 -46.32 16.97 3.42
C ARG A 296 -45.80 15.62 3.88
N LEU A 297 -46.46 15.01 4.85
CA LEU A 297 -46.20 13.65 5.28
C LEU A 297 -47.12 12.70 4.50
N GLU A 298 -46.51 11.81 3.69
CA GLU A 298 -47.23 10.73 3.03
C GLU A 298 -47.18 9.49 3.88
N GLU A 299 -48.33 9.12 4.46
CA GLU A 299 -48.43 7.89 5.21
C GLU A 299 -48.69 6.70 4.28
N PRO A 300 -48.01 5.56 4.54
CA PRO A 300 -48.21 4.33 3.76
C PRO A 300 -49.65 3.83 3.95
N THR A 301 -50.25 3.37 2.89
CA THR A 301 -51.58 2.74 2.91
C THR A 301 -51.54 1.31 3.50
N THR A 302 -50.36 0.72 3.56
CA THR A 302 -50.11 -0.62 4.11
C THR A 302 -49.57 -0.53 5.53
N ILE A 303 -49.88 -1.52 6.34
CA ILE A 303 -49.29 -1.67 7.69
C ILE A 303 -47.80 -2.04 7.52
N LEU A 304 -46.92 -1.20 8.07
CA LEU A 304 -45.48 -1.49 8.10
C LEU A 304 -45.14 -2.41 9.27
N PRO A 305 -44.23 -3.36 9.08
CA PRO A 305 -43.69 -4.14 10.20
C PRO A 305 -42.87 -3.22 11.13
N LYS A 306 -42.75 -3.58 12.40
CA LYS A 306 -41.78 -2.95 13.31
C LYS A 306 -40.37 -3.39 12.86
N ILE A 307 -39.42 -2.50 13.01
CA ILE A 307 -38.01 -2.79 12.78
C ILE A 307 -37.24 -2.82 14.10
N HIS A 308 -36.24 -3.67 14.22
CA HIS A 308 -35.32 -3.67 15.36
C HIS A 308 -34.14 -2.75 15.03
N SER A 309 -34.19 -1.54 15.61
CA SER A 309 -33.20 -0.48 15.29
C SER A 309 -33.14 0.57 16.39
N ASP A 310 -32.22 1.53 16.29
CA ASP A 310 -32.14 2.67 17.21
C ASP A 310 -33.02 3.84 16.73
N ARG A 311 -34.13 4.05 17.45
CA ARG A 311 -35.09 5.11 17.14
C ARG A 311 -34.48 6.51 17.13
N LYS A 312 -33.56 6.78 18.09
CA LYS A 312 -32.93 8.12 18.19
C LYS A 312 -32.01 8.40 17.00
N LYS A 313 -31.30 7.38 16.55
CA LYS A 313 -30.41 7.50 15.37
C LYS A 313 -31.21 7.66 14.08
N ILE A 314 -32.30 6.92 13.91
CA ILE A 314 -33.24 7.12 12.79
C ILE A 314 -33.77 8.56 12.80
N PHE A 315 -34.26 9.04 13.93
CA PHE A 315 -34.73 10.43 14.09
C PHE A 315 -33.65 11.44 13.68
N ARG A 316 -32.39 11.26 14.13
CA ARG A 316 -31.28 12.17 13.81
C ARG A 316 -30.96 12.19 12.33
N ILE A 317 -30.98 11.03 11.65
CA ILE A 317 -30.83 10.94 10.18
C ILE A 317 -31.94 11.79 9.50
N LEU A 318 -33.18 11.55 9.88
CA LEU A 318 -34.34 12.21 9.25
C LEU A 318 -34.36 13.73 9.47
N VAL A 319 -34.01 14.18 10.68
CA VAL A 319 -33.88 15.63 10.98
C VAL A 319 -32.78 16.25 10.11
N SER A 320 -31.65 15.57 9.90
CA SER A 320 -30.59 16.09 9.04
C SER A 320 -31.07 16.24 7.58
N LEU A 321 -31.79 15.25 7.05
CA LEU A 321 -32.30 15.27 5.67
C LEU A 321 -33.41 16.33 5.49
N LEU A 322 -34.37 16.36 6.41
CA LEU A 322 -35.50 17.35 6.39
C LEU A 322 -34.99 18.77 6.59
N GLY A 323 -34.02 18.96 7.50
CA GLY A 323 -33.40 20.26 7.71
C GLY A 323 -32.71 20.80 6.45
N ASN A 324 -32.02 19.92 5.70
CA ASN A 324 -31.47 20.30 4.41
C ASN A 324 -32.58 20.63 3.38
N ALA A 325 -33.63 19.82 3.30
CA ALA A 325 -34.76 20.08 2.40
C ALA A 325 -35.40 21.46 2.69
N VAL A 326 -35.68 21.78 3.96
CA VAL A 326 -36.23 23.11 4.36
C VAL A 326 -35.28 24.26 4.01
N LYS A 327 -33.98 24.03 4.21
CA LYS A 327 -32.96 25.03 3.98
C LYS A 327 -32.80 25.38 2.49
N PHE A 328 -32.90 24.40 1.61
CA PHE A 328 -32.61 24.57 0.19
C PHE A 328 -33.85 24.69 -0.70
N THR A 329 -35.06 24.68 -0.11
CA THR A 329 -36.31 24.92 -0.80
C THR A 329 -36.86 26.28 -0.39
N GLU A 330 -36.75 27.29 -1.27
CA GLU A 330 -37.31 28.62 -0.99
C GLU A 330 -38.82 28.67 -1.24
N ARG A 331 -39.30 27.96 -2.25
CA ARG A 331 -40.69 27.84 -2.67
C ARG A 331 -40.94 26.44 -3.21
N GLY A 332 -42.14 25.92 -2.96
CA GLY A 332 -42.52 24.57 -3.39
C GLY A 332 -42.95 23.71 -2.22
N GLU A 333 -42.69 22.42 -2.30
CA GLU A 333 -43.09 21.45 -1.28
C GLU A 333 -41.94 20.51 -0.89
N ILE A 334 -42.03 19.96 0.30
CA ILE A 334 -41.21 18.87 0.79
C ILE A 334 -42.09 17.69 1.10
N VAL A 335 -41.82 16.53 0.55
CA VAL A 335 -42.60 15.31 0.77
C VAL A 335 -41.73 14.32 1.56
N ALA A 336 -42.24 13.93 2.73
CA ALA A 336 -41.62 12.92 3.57
C ALA A 336 -42.48 11.65 3.57
N SER A 337 -41.91 10.51 3.29
CA SER A 337 -42.61 9.22 3.22
C SER A 337 -41.80 8.08 3.78
N VAL A 338 -42.49 6.99 4.13
CA VAL A 338 -41.90 5.75 4.55
C VAL A 338 -42.62 4.57 3.93
N ALA A 339 -41.91 3.59 3.41
CA ALA A 339 -42.47 2.41 2.75
C ALA A 339 -41.63 1.18 3.02
N LEU A 340 -42.21 0.01 2.81
CA LEU A 340 -41.48 -1.26 2.76
C LEU A 340 -41.10 -1.55 1.31
N ALA A 341 -39.82 -1.79 1.04
CA ALA A 341 -39.33 -2.18 -0.27
C ALA A 341 -38.15 -3.18 -0.10
N ASN A 342 -38.21 -4.30 -0.80
CA ASN A 342 -37.14 -5.33 -0.79
C ASN A 342 -36.70 -5.74 0.64
N ASP A 343 -37.64 -6.04 1.51
CA ASP A 343 -37.41 -6.39 2.92
C ASP A 343 -36.63 -5.34 3.74
N ARG A 344 -36.69 -4.09 3.29
CA ARG A 344 -36.11 -2.93 3.99
C ARG A 344 -37.18 -1.85 4.19
N VAL A 345 -37.09 -1.13 5.28
CA VAL A 345 -37.85 0.10 5.47
C VAL A 345 -37.09 1.22 4.79
N VAL A 346 -37.76 1.90 3.85
CA VAL A 346 -37.18 3.02 3.08
C VAL A 346 -37.87 4.31 3.47
N TYR A 347 -37.14 5.21 4.11
CA TYR A 347 -37.54 6.60 4.34
C TYR A 347 -37.12 7.42 3.13
N ARG A 348 -38.01 8.28 2.64
CA ARG A 348 -37.75 9.18 1.52
C ARG A 348 -38.08 10.62 1.91
N VAL A 349 -37.13 11.51 1.65
CA VAL A 349 -37.30 12.96 1.76
C VAL A 349 -37.08 13.54 0.37
N GLN A 350 -38.12 14.09 -0.22
CA GLN A 350 -38.10 14.72 -1.54
C GLN A 350 -38.38 16.22 -1.38
N ASP A 351 -37.56 17.02 -2.01
CA ASP A 351 -37.73 18.49 -2.06
C ASP A 351 -37.79 18.98 -3.51
N THR A 352 -38.44 20.12 -3.71
CA THR A 352 -38.49 20.85 -4.99
C THR A 352 -37.55 22.06 -4.96
N GLY A 353 -36.43 21.94 -4.26
CA GLY A 353 -35.46 23.00 -4.08
C GLY A 353 -34.50 23.18 -5.25
N ILE A 354 -33.36 23.79 -4.97
CA ILE A 354 -32.37 24.15 -5.99
C ILE A 354 -31.71 22.93 -6.66
N GLY A 355 -31.86 21.74 -6.11
CA GLY A 355 -31.18 20.54 -6.58
C GLY A 355 -29.65 20.57 -6.42
N ILE A 356 -28.97 19.50 -6.86
CA ILE A 356 -27.55 19.29 -6.69
C ILE A 356 -26.95 18.90 -8.04
N SER A 357 -25.90 19.59 -8.47
CA SER A 357 -25.20 19.27 -9.71
C SER A 357 -24.54 17.88 -9.67
N VAL A 358 -24.38 17.24 -10.82
CA VAL A 358 -23.79 15.89 -10.94
C VAL A 358 -22.40 15.83 -10.30
N ASP A 359 -21.57 16.85 -10.51
CA ASP A 359 -20.24 16.93 -9.92
C ASP A 359 -20.30 16.99 -8.38
N ALA A 360 -21.27 17.74 -7.83
CA ALA A 360 -21.42 17.89 -6.39
C ALA A 360 -21.99 16.64 -5.71
N GLN A 361 -22.80 15.84 -6.43
CA GLN A 361 -23.36 14.59 -5.89
C GLN A 361 -22.26 13.58 -5.49
N GLN A 362 -21.08 13.65 -6.08
CA GLN A 362 -19.96 12.76 -5.75
C GLN A 362 -19.38 13.02 -4.35
N TYR A 363 -19.55 14.23 -3.81
CA TYR A 363 -18.94 14.64 -2.55
C TYR A 363 -19.88 15.28 -1.53
N VAL A 364 -21.21 15.25 -1.75
CA VAL A 364 -22.17 15.85 -0.79
C VAL A 364 -22.18 15.16 0.58
N PHE A 365 -21.66 13.93 0.65
CA PHE A 365 -21.51 13.17 1.88
C PHE A 365 -20.10 13.30 2.51
N ASP A 366 -19.18 14.04 1.86
CA ASP A 366 -17.85 14.29 2.41
C ASP A 366 -17.92 15.27 3.58
N GLU A 367 -17.15 15.03 4.62
CA GLU A 367 -17.09 15.87 5.82
C GLU A 367 -16.54 17.28 5.47
N PHE A 368 -17.14 18.32 6.05
CA PHE A 368 -16.76 19.73 5.87
C PHE A 368 -16.85 20.25 4.42
N ARG A 369 -17.38 19.45 3.52
CA ARG A 369 -17.50 19.85 2.12
C ARG A 369 -18.86 20.47 1.85
N GLN A 370 -18.86 21.56 1.12
CA GLN A 370 -20.07 22.28 0.71
C GLN A 370 -20.04 22.48 -0.79
N VAL A 371 -21.22 22.46 -1.42
CA VAL A 371 -21.34 22.78 -2.84
C VAL A 371 -21.04 24.26 -3.02
N ASP A 372 -19.96 24.62 -3.70
CA ASP A 372 -19.58 26.00 -3.97
C ASP A 372 -20.61 26.68 -4.88
N GLY A 373 -21.26 27.72 -4.35
CA GLY A 373 -22.21 28.51 -5.10
C GLY A 373 -22.64 29.77 -4.35
N SER A 374 -23.15 30.76 -5.08
CA SER A 374 -23.71 32.00 -4.51
C SER A 374 -24.87 31.74 -3.55
N ALA A 375 -25.56 30.59 -3.70
CA ALA A 375 -26.61 30.12 -2.81
C ALA A 375 -26.09 29.69 -1.43
N THR A 376 -24.91 29.10 -1.32
CA THR A 376 -24.35 28.63 -0.04
C THR A 376 -23.96 29.78 0.89
N ARG A 377 -23.61 30.95 0.37
CA ARG A 377 -23.39 32.18 1.16
C ARG A 377 -24.63 32.68 1.87
N ARG A 378 -25.84 32.42 1.32
CA ARG A 378 -27.13 32.81 1.94
C ARG A 378 -27.56 31.84 3.03
N TYR A 379 -27.26 30.54 2.91
CA TYR A 379 -27.89 29.52 3.73
C TYR A 379 -26.91 28.83 4.72
N GLY A 380 -25.63 29.15 4.73
CA GLY A 380 -24.61 28.65 5.69
C GLY A 380 -24.83 27.21 6.17
N GLY A 381 -23.82 26.45 6.48
CA GLY A 381 -23.96 25.09 7.02
C GLY A 381 -22.62 24.55 7.48
N SER A 382 -22.59 23.47 8.26
CA SER A 382 -21.33 22.86 8.73
C SER A 382 -20.71 21.92 7.70
N GLY A 383 -21.47 21.40 6.74
CA GLY A 383 -21.05 20.32 5.87
C GLY A 383 -20.90 18.98 6.60
N LEU A 384 -21.45 18.86 7.82
CA LEU A 384 -21.34 17.64 8.63
C LEU A 384 -22.63 16.82 8.68
N GLY A 385 -23.79 17.44 8.45
CA GLY A 385 -25.09 16.78 8.64
C GLY A 385 -25.30 15.56 7.73
N LEU A 386 -25.03 15.69 6.41
CA LEU A 386 -25.19 14.58 5.47
C LEU A 386 -24.14 13.48 5.71
N ALA A 387 -22.90 13.85 6.02
CA ALA A 387 -21.85 12.90 6.38
C ALA A 387 -22.23 12.08 7.62
N LEU A 388 -22.76 12.77 8.65
CA LEU A 388 -23.25 12.11 9.87
C LEU A 388 -24.44 11.20 9.56
N ALA A 389 -25.42 11.67 8.79
CA ALA A 389 -26.58 10.87 8.42
C ALA A 389 -26.17 9.58 7.67
N GLN A 390 -25.21 9.66 6.74
CA GLN A 390 -24.68 8.51 6.01
C GLN A 390 -24.01 7.52 6.95
N ARG A 391 -23.16 7.99 7.87
CA ARG A 391 -22.47 7.14 8.84
C ARG A 391 -23.44 6.46 9.81
N LEU A 392 -24.45 7.18 10.28
CA LEU A 392 -25.48 6.61 11.13
C LEU A 392 -26.31 5.55 10.38
N ALA A 393 -26.67 5.80 9.11
CA ALA A 393 -27.37 4.80 8.31
C ALA A 393 -26.52 3.53 8.13
N GLN A 394 -25.24 3.68 7.83
CA GLN A 394 -24.28 2.55 7.73
C GLN A 394 -24.17 1.79 9.05
N LEU A 395 -24.08 2.49 10.18
CA LEU A 395 -24.02 1.88 11.51
C LEU A 395 -25.27 1.06 11.81
N LEU A 396 -26.45 1.48 11.33
CA LEU A 396 -27.71 0.76 11.45
C LEU A 396 -27.90 -0.36 10.41
N GLY A 397 -26.86 -0.74 9.65
CA GLY A 397 -26.92 -1.78 8.61
C GLY A 397 -27.65 -1.33 7.34
N GLY A 398 -27.83 -0.02 7.16
CA GLY A 398 -28.54 0.59 6.04
C GLY A 398 -27.65 1.40 5.08
N SER A 399 -28.30 2.13 4.19
CA SER A 399 -27.66 3.02 3.21
C SER A 399 -28.48 4.27 2.96
N ILE A 400 -27.83 5.34 2.43
CA ILE A 400 -28.49 6.52 1.91
C ILE A 400 -28.20 6.64 0.42
N GLU A 401 -29.23 6.84 -0.38
CA GLU A 401 -29.15 7.15 -1.81
C GLU A 401 -29.62 8.57 -2.08
N LEU A 402 -29.02 9.22 -3.07
CA LEU A 402 -29.38 10.55 -3.56
C LEU A 402 -29.76 10.48 -5.03
N ARG A 403 -30.88 11.11 -5.39
CA ARG A 403 -31.25 11.43 -6.76
C ARG A 403 -31.59 12.93 -6.81
N SER A 404 -30.92 13.67 -7.67
CA SER A 404 -31.10 15.11 -7.77
C SER A 404 -30.82 15.61 -9.17
N THR A 405 -31.58 16.62 -9.58
CA THR A 405 -31.38 17.41 -10.80
C THR A 405 -31.28 18.88 -10.42
N LEU A 406 -30.27 19.57 -10.89
CA LEU A 406 -30.07 21.00 -10.61
C LEU A 406 -31.27 21.79 -11.13
N GLY A 407 -31.92 22.57 -10.26
CA GLY A 407 -33.11 23.37 -10.56
C GLY A 407 -34.45 22.64 -10.39
N GLU A 408 -34.48 21.32 -10.16
CA GLU A 408 -35.72 20.53 -10.02
C GLU A 408 -35.91 19.98 -8.60
N GLY A 409 -34.84 19.90 -7.80
CA GLY A 409 -34.90 19.42 -6.43
C GLY A 409 -34.07 18.15 -6.19
N SER A 410 -34.22 17.57 -5.00
CA SER A 410 -33.48 16.39 -4.57
C SER A 410 -34.39 15.37 -3.89
N THR A 411 -34.01 14.12 -3.96
CA THR A 411 -34.64 13.00 -3.26
C THR A 411 -33.56 12.20 -2.53
N PHE A 412 -33.61 12.21 -1.20
CA PHE A 412 -32.81 11.38 -0.34
C PHE A 412 -33.63 10.18 0.11
N SER A 413 -33.06 8.96 -0.03
CA SER A 413 -33.69 7.71 0.36
C SER A 413 -32.80 6.96 1.34
N VAL A 414 -33.31 6.66 2.53
CA VAL A 414 -32.62 5.89 3.58
C VAL A 414 -33.24 4.53 3.67
N ALA A 415 -32.48 3.48 3.36
CA ALA A 415 -32.92 2.09 3.44
C ALA A 415 -32.33 1.42 4.68
N LEU A 416 -33.18 0.95 5.60
CA LEU A 416 -32.79 0.25 6.82
C LEU A 416 -33.30 -1.19 6.81
N PRO A 417 -32.55 -2.18 7.34
CA PRO A 417 -33.04 -3.56 7.46
C PRO A 417 -34.16 -3.66 8.50
N LEU A 418 -34.96 -4.71 8.42
CA LEU A 418 -36.00 -5.00 9.42
C LEU A 418 -35.41 -5.43 10.75
N GLU A 419 -34.33 -6.21 10.70
CA GLU A 419 -33.55 -6.66 11.85
C GLU A 419 -32.15 -6.01 11.78
N TYR A 420 -31.70 -5.49 12.91
CA TYR A 420 -30.33 -4.98 13.02
C TYR A 420 -29.36 -6.16 13.11
N GLU A 421 -28.43 -6.22 12.18
CA GLU A 421 -27.30 -7.13 12.22
C GLU A 421 -26.02 -6.30 12.44
N SER A 422 -25.23 -6.67 13.47
CA SER A 422 -23.99 -5.93 13.76
C SER A 422 -23.01 -6.02 12.60
N PRO A 423 -22.47 -4.91 12.10
CA PRO A 423 -21.49 -4.92 11.01
C PRO A 423 -20.21 -5.72 11.33
N VAL A 424 -19.97 -6.03 12.59
CA VAL A 424 -18.78 -6.80 13.05
C VAL A 424 -18.93 -8.30 12.73
N GLU A 425 -20.13 -8.82 12.62
CA GLU A 425 -20.36 -10.24 12.28
C GLU A 425 -20.19 -10.54 10.78
N LEU A 426 -20.31 -9.56 9.91
CA LEU A 426 -20.12 -9.71 8.46
C LEU A 426 -18.64 -9.72 8.02
N ALA A 427 -17.70 -9.36 8.90
CA ALA A 427 -16.26 -9.34 8.60
C ALA A 427 -15.54 -10.65 8.99
N GLY A 428 -16.24 -11.62 9.55
CA GLY A 428 -15.69 -12.89 10.04
C GLY A 428 -15.72 -14.05 9.03
N ASP A 429 -16.41 -13.91 7.89
CA ASP A 429 -16.61 -14.98 6.90
C ASP A 429 -16.11 -14.64 5.48
N ALA A 430 -15.10 -13.76 5.33
CA ALA A 430 -14.50 -13.46 4.02
C ALA A 430 -12.98 -13.69 4.02
#